data_40d8afa19e6604d17b034b3dc9da4fdb
#
_entry.id   40d8afa19e6604d17b034b3dc9da4fdb
#
_cell.length_a   1.000
_cell.length_b   1.000
_cell.length_c   1.000
_cell.angle_alpha   90.00
_cell.angle_beta   90.00
_cell.angle_gamma   90.00
#
_symmetry.space_group_name_H-M   'P 1'
#
loop_
_entity.id
_entity.type
_entity.pdbx_description
1 polymer ?
#
loop_
_entity_poly.entity_id
_entity_poly.type
_entity_poly.pdbx_seq_one_letter_code
_entity_poly.pdbx_strand_id
1 'polypeptide(L)'
;TGALSIDLALGIGGVPKGRVIEIDGPESSGTTTVSLHIAAEAQKAGGVAAFIDAEHALDPIYASALGVDVDELLVSQPDTGEQALEIANMLIDSEGVDVVVIDSVAALVPQAEIDGEMGQSHVGLQARLMSQALRKLTSSINKTQTTVIFINQIREKIGVMWGSPETTSGGRALKFYASVRIDIRRIETLKIGAEMIGNRVRAKIVKNKVAPPFKEAQFDIMFGQGISREGSLLDVGVDHGIVRKAGAWFTYDEIQLGQGKENSKRFLRENA
;
A
#
# COMPACT_ATOMS: atom_id res chain seq x y z
N THR A 1 3.12 8.87 1.97
CA THR A 1 2.85 7.73 1.08
C THR A 1 3.53 7.86 -0.29
N GLY A 2 4.20 8.96 -0.58
CA GLY A 2 4.75 9.23 -1.91
C GLY A 2 3.72 9.74 -2.94
N ALA A 3 2.43 9.72 -2.60
CA ALA A 3 1.34 10.27 -3.40
C ALA A 3 0.56 11.32 -2.60
N LEU A 4 0.68 12.60 -3.00
CA LEU A 4 0.00 13.70 -2.31
C LEU A 4 -1.52 13.48 -2.24
N SER A 5 -2.12 12.92 -3.28
CA SER A 5 -3.54 12.63 -3.33
C SER A 5 -3.97 11.62 -2.24
N ILE A 6 -3.17 10.58 -1.97
CA ILE A 6 -3.44 9.61 -0.89
C ILE A 6 -3.26 10.30 0.47
N ASP A 7 -2.22 11.10 0.65
CA ASP A 7 -1.93 11.80 1.90
C ASP A 7 -3.07 12.76 2.30
N LEU A 8 -3.63 13.46 1.32
CA LEU A 8 -4.81 14.31 1.51
C LEU A 8 -6.09 13.50 1.80
N ALA A 9 -6.27 12.34 1.13
CA ALA A 9 -7.40 11.47 1.37
C ALA A 9 -7.37 10.84 2.77
N LEU A 10 -6.17 10.52 3.29
CA LEU A 10 -5.96 10.06 4.66
C LEU A 10 -6.29 11.12 5.71
N GLY A 11 -6.20 12.41 5.35
CA GLY A 11 -6.63 13.54 6.17
C GLY A 11 -5.67 13.98 7.26
N ILE A 12 -4.52 13.32 7.40
CA ILE A 12 -3.44 13.63 8.37
C ILE A 12 -2.07 13.78 7.71
N GLY A 13 -2.04 13.83 6.37
CA GLY A 13 -0.79 14.01 5.60
C GLY A 13 0.04 12.75 5.38
N GLY A 14 -0.51 11.57 5.68
CA GLY A 14 0.16 10.28 5.48
C GLY A 14 -0.45 9.16 6.31
N VAL A 15 0.24 8.03 6.39
CA VAL A 15 -0.18 6.91 7.25
C VAL A 15 0.11 7.19 8.72
N PRO A 16 -0.80 6.82 9.65
CA PRO A 16 -0.61 7.09 11.08
C PRO A 16 0.47 6.20 11.69
N LYS A 17 1.35 6.79 12.51
CA LYS A 17 2.31 6.04 13.34
C LYS A 17 1.60 5.25 14.45
N GLY A 18 2.21 4.15 14.86
CA GLY A 18 1.68 3.33 15.95
C GLY A 18 0.35 2.64 15.64
N ARG A 19 0.09 2.34 14.37
CA ARG A 19 -1.18 1.79 13.92
C ARG A 19 -1.01 0.64 12.93
N VAL A 20 -2.02 -0.22 12.92
CA VAL A 20 -2.19 -1.26 11.89
C VAL A 20 -2.95 -0.68 10.71
N ILE A 21 -2.43 -0.90 9.52
CA ILE A 21 -3.00 -0.46 8.24
C ILE A 21 -3.20 -1.69 7.37
N GLU A 22 -4.35 -1.79 6.72
CA GLU A 22 -4.59 -2.79 5.67
C GLU A 22 -4.65 -2.07 4.32
N ILE A 23 -3.87 -2.56 3.37
CA ILE A 23 -3.93 -2.14 1.96
C ILE A 23 -4.37 -3.36 1.16
N ASP A 24 -5.57 -3.29 0.60
CA ASP A 24 -6.16 -4.41 -0.13
C ASP A 24 -6.53 -4.02 -1.57
N GLY A 25 -6.57 -5.00 -2.44
CA GLY A 25 -6.93 -4.82 -3.83
C GLY A 25 -6.86 -6.12 -4.65
N PRO A 26 -7.38 -6.10 -5.87
CA PRO A 26 -7.15 -7.17 -6.85
C PRO A 26 -5.67 -7.33 -7.18
N GLU A 27 -5.32 -8.47 -7.73
CA GLU A 27 -3.98 -8.72 -8.26
C GLU A 27 -3.55 -7.60 -9.23
N SER A 28 -2.27 -7.24 -9.16
CA SER A 28 -1.67 -6.18 -10.00
C SER A 28 -2.35 -4.80 -9.89
N SER A 29 -3.05 -4.52 -8.79
CA SER A 29 -3.67 -3.21 -8.53
C SER A 29 -2.68 -2.14 -8.03
N GLY A 30 -1.49 -2.55 -7.56
CA GLY A 30 -0.44 -1.65 -7.06
C GLY A 30 -0.32 -1.57 -5.54
N THR A 31 -0.89 -2.53 -4.80
CA THR A 31 -0.81 -2.60 -3.32
C THR A 31 0.64 -2.65 -2.82
N THR A 32 1.47 -3.55 -3.37
CA THR A 32 2.91 -3.64 -3.06
C THR A 32 3.65 -2.35 -3.44
N THR A 33 3.35 -1.77 -4.60
CA THR A 33 3.96 -0.50 -5.05
C THR A 33 3.69 0.63 -4.05
N VAL A 34 2.45 0.80 -3.60
CA VAL A 34 2.09 1.83 -2.60
C VAL A 34 2.81 1.56 -1.28
N SER A 35 2.90 0.31 -0.85
CA SER A 35 3.57 -0.07 0.40
C SER A 35 5.08 0.17 0.36
N LEU A 36 5.74 -0.12 -0.77
CA LEU A 36 7.15 0.19 -0.98
C LEU A 36 7.42 1.70 -1.00
N HIS A 37 6.54 2.50 -1.61
CA HIS A 37 6.65 3.96 -1.51
C HIS A 37 6.52 4.47 -0.09
N ILE A 38 5.65 3.87 0.74
CA ILE A 38 5.55 4.23 2.16
C ILE A 38 6.86 3.90 2.89
N ALA A 39 7.45 2.72 2.61
CA ALA A 39 8.75 2.35 3.17
C ALA A 39 9.86 3.33 2.73
N ALA A 40 9.92 3.69 1.44
CA ALA A 40 10.87 4.67 0.90
C ALA A 40 10.73 6.04 1.58
N GLU A 41 9.50 6.52 1.76
CA GLU A 41 9.26 7.80 2.44
C GLU A 41 9.63 7.76 3.93
N ALA A 42 9.46 6.61 4.61
CA ALA A 42 9.92 6.42 5.97
C ALA A 42 11.46 6.49 6.05
N GLN A 43 12.18 5.82 5.14
CA GLN A 43 13.64 5.86 5.07
C GLN A 43 14.16 7.27 4.76
N LYS A 44 13.54 8.00 3.81
CA LYS A 44 13.87 9.40 3.51
C LYS A 44 13.70 10.33 4.72
N ALA A 45 12.77 10.01 5.61
CA ALA A 45 12.58 10.74 6.87
C ALA A 45 13.55 10.30 7.98
N GLY A 46 14.53 9.44 7.68
CA GLY A 46 15.52 8.92 8.62
C GLY A 46 15.03 7.74 9.46
N GLY A 47 13.89 7.15 9.10
CA GLY A 47 13.33 5.96 9.76
C GLY A 47 13.84 4.65 9.17
N VAL A 48 13.63 3.56 9.90
CA VAL A 48 13.96 2.19 9.48
C VAL A 48 12.72 1.48 8.99
N ALA A 49 12.82 0.85 7.81
CA ALA A 49 11.76 0.05 7.22
C ALA A 49 12.13 -1.44 7.18
N ALA A 50 11.15 -2.29 7.43
CA ALA A 50 11.26 -3.74 7.29
C ALA A 50 10.18 -4.26 6.32
N PHE A 51 10.54 -5.28 5.54
CA PHE A 51 9.66 -5.93 4.59
C PHE A 51 9.66 -7.45 4.83
N ILE A 52 8.53 -7.99 5.25
CA ILE A 52 8.31 -9.42 5.44
C ILE A 52 7.65 -9.94 4.18
N ASP A 53 8.47 -10.55 3.32
CA ASP A 53 8.10 -11.05 1.99
C ASP A 53 7.65 -12.50 2.09
N ALA A 54 6.40 -12.71 2.50
CA ALA A 54 5.82 -14.05 2.60
C ALA A 54 5.44 -14.65 1.22
N GLU A 55 5.39 -13.84 0.17
CA GLU A 55 5.17 -14.30 -1.21
C GLU A 55 6.47 -14.67 -1.93
N HIS A 56 7.64 -14.33 -1.36
CA HIS A 56 8.97 -14.51 -1.99
C HIS A 56 9.07 -13.82 -3.36
N ALA A 57 8.47 -12.66 -3.50
CA ALA A 57 8.29 -11.96 -4.76
C ALA A 57 8.87 -10.53 -4.78
N LEU A 58 9.55 -10.10 -3.72
CA LEU A 58 10.18 -8.78 -3.66
C LEU A 58 11.31 -8.68 -4.69
N ASP A 59 11.16 -7.75 -5.64
CA ASP A 59 12.20 -7.39 -6.59
C ASP A 59 12.99 -6.17 -6.04
N PRO A 60 14.27 -6.35 -5.66
CA PRO A 60 15.09 -5.27 -5.14
C PRO A 60 15.37 -4.18 -6.19
N ILE A 61 15.43 -4.53 -7.49
CA ILE A 61 15.63 -3.55 -8.57
C ILE A 61 14.41 -2.64 -8.64
N TYR A 62 13.22 -3.22 -8.61
CA TYR A 62 11.99 -2.44 -8.60
C TYR A 62 11.84 -1.61 -7.32
N ALA A 63 12.12 -2.17 -6.15
CA ALA A 63 12.10 -1.44 -4.88
C ALA A 63 13.04 -0.22 -4.91
N SER A 64 14.26 -0.39 -5.42
CA SER A 64 15.23 0.70 -5.60
C SER A 64 14.71 1.78 -6.57
N ALA A 65 14.06 1.37 -7.68
CA ALA A 65 13.45 2.32 -8.62
C ALA A 65 12.32 3.15 -8.01
N LEU A 66 11.65 2.63 -6.97
CA LEU A 66 10.63 3.34 -6.18
C LEU A 66 11.24 4.28 -5.11
N GLY A 67 12.56 4.27 -4.96
CA GLY A 67 13.29 5.10 -4.01
C GLY A 67 13.51 4.43 -2.65
N VAL A 68 13.30 3.12 -2.55
CA VAL A 68 13.70 2.34 -1.37
C VAL A 68 15.22 2.20 -1.35
N ASP A 69 15.84 2.52 -0.23
CA ASP A 69 17.22 2.14 0.03
C ASP A 69 17.23 0.64 0.38
N VAL A 70 17.63 -0.17 -0.58
CA VAL A 70 17.57 -1.64 -0.46
C VAL A 70 18.69 -2.18 0.44
N ASP A 71 19.78 -1.44 0.60
CA ASP A 71 20.89 -1.82 1.49
C ASP A 71 20.51 -1.62 2.96
N GLU A 72 19.62 -0.66 3.24
CA GLU A 72 19.11 -0.35 4.59
C GLU A 72 17.72 -0.98 4.85
N LEU A 73 17.12 -1.67 3.86
CA LEU A 73 15.84 -2.34 4.04
C LEU A 73 16.03 -3.69 4.75
N LEU A 74 15.40 -3.86 5.91
CA LEU A 74 15.37 -5.16 6.58
C LEU A 74 14.40 -6.10 5.86
N VAL A 75 14.91 -7.15 5.22
CA VAL A 75 14.08 -8.12 4.48
C VAL A 75 14.09 -9.46 5.18
N SER A 76 12.90 -10.07 5.31
CA SER A 76 12.74 -11.44 5.79
C SER A 76 11.78 -12.21 4.89
N GLN A 77 12.12 -13.46 4.58
CA GLN A 77 11.31 -14.37 3.76
C GLN A 77 10.97 -15.62 4.59
N PRO A 78 9.92 -15.55 5.43
CA PRO A 78 9.52 -16.66 6.29
C PRO A 78 8.81 -17.76 5.52
N ASP A 79 8.97 -19.01 5.97
CA ASP A 79 8.31 -20.18 5.38
C ASP A 79 6.87 -20.37 5.86
N THR A 80 6.52 -19.82 7.03
CA THR A 80 5.20 -20.00 7.66
C THR A 80 4.62 -18.69 8.16
N GLY A 81 3.29 -18.66 8.32
CA GLY A 81 2.58 -17.52 8.88
C GLY A 81 2.98 -17.23 10.33
N GLU A 82 3.26 -18.26 11.12
CA GLU A 82 3.74 -18.12 12.50
C GLU A 82 5.10 -17.43 12.54
N GLN A 83 6.06 -17.85 11.70
CA GLN A 83 7.38 -17.24 11.61
C GLN A 83 7.27 -15.77 11.17
N ALA A 84 6.48 -15.48 10.14
CA ALA A 84 6.27 -14.12 9.65
C ALA A 84 5.79 -13.18 10.77
N LEU A 85 4.78 -13.62 11.52
CA LEU A 85 4.17 -12.81 12.57
C LEU A 85 5.03 -12.71 13.83
N GLU A 86 5.86 -13.73 14.13
CA GLU A 86 6.87 -13.65 15.20
C GLU A 86 8.01 -12.69 14.85
N ILE A 87 8.52 -12.74 13.61
CA ILE A 87 9.51 -11.79 13.11
C ILE A 87 8.97 -10.37 13.18
N ALA A 88 7.72 -10.14 12.72
CA ALA A 88 7.06 -8.86 12.86
C ALA A 88 7.01 -8.38 14.32
N ASN A 89 6.64 -9.28 15.25
CA ASN A 89 6.60 -8.94 16.66
C ASN A 89 7.98 -8.57 17.23
N MET A 90 9.03 -9.33 16.89
CA MET A 90 10.39 -9.03 17.33
C MET A 90 10.89 -7.67 16.81
N LEU A 91 10.63 -7.37 15.52
CA LEU A 91 10.99 -6.09 14.92
C LEU A 91 10.28 -4.93 15.62
N ILE A 92 8.99 -5.07 15.92
CA ILE A 92 8.21 -4.05 16.62
C ILE A 92 8.71 -3.88 18.06
N ASP A 93 8.93 -4.97 18.79
CA ASP A 93 9.37 -4.93 20.19
C ASP A 93 10.81 -4.40 20.33
N SER A 94 11.61 -4.42 19.26
CA SER A 94 12.97 -3.84 19.25
C SER A 94 12.99 -2.32 19.37
N GLU A 95 11.86 -1.64 19.13
CA GLU A 95 11.74 -0.17 19.06
C GLU A 95 12.63 0.49 18.00
N GLY A 96 13.32 -0.31 17.17
CA GLY A 96 14.26 0.15 16.15
C GLY A 96 13.66 0.28 14.73
N VAL A 97 12.38 -0.01 14.56
CA VAL A 97 11.74 -0.03 13.22
C VAL A 97 10.51 0.86 13.18
N ASP A 98 10.45 1.78 12.23
CA ASP A 98 9.32 2.71 12.06
C ASP A 98 8.18 2.14 11.24
N VAL A 99 8.49 1.33 10.21
CA VAL A 99 7.51 0.71 9.31
C VAL A 99 7.84 -0.76 9.10
N VAL A 100 6.85 -1.61 9.28
CA VAL A 100 6.90 -3.04 8.93
C VAL A 100 5.83 -3.32 7.88
N VAL A 101 6.21 -3.79 6.71
CA VAL A 101 5.31 -4.24 5.64
C VAL A 101 5.25 -5.77 5.66
N ILE A 102 4.07 -6.35 5.58
CA ILE A 102 3.84 -7.80 5.46
C ILE A 102 3.12 -8.06 4.14
N ASP A 103 3.81 -8.68 3.19
CA ASP A 103 3.31 -8.98 1.85
C ASP A 103 3.31 -10.50 1.60
N SER A 104 2.17 -11.13 1.55
CA SER A 104 0.82 -10.65 1.87
C SER A 104 0.15 -11.57 2.90
N VAL A 105 -0.98 -11.11 3.48
CA VAL A 105 -1.78 -11.93 4.41
C VAL A 105 -2.21 -13.25 3.75
N ALA A 106 -2.45 -13.24 2.44
CA ALA A 106 -2.85 -14.45 1.70
C ALA A 106 -1.78 -15.55 1.73
N ALA A 107 -0.50 -15.18 1.83
CA ALA A 107 0.65 -16.09 1.87
C ALA A 107 1.03 -16.54 3.30
N LEU A 108 0.37 -16.02 4.33
CA LEU A 108 0.61 -16.45 5.72
C LEU A 108 -0.05 -17.81 5.98
N VAL A 109 0.57 -18.87 5.49
CA VAL A 109 0.10 -20.24 5.64
C VAL A 109 0.51 -20.75 7.03
N PRO A 110 -0.44 -21.26 7.86
CA PRO A 110 -0.11 -21.87 9.14
C PRO A 110 0.77 -23.13 8.99
N GLN A 111 1.71 -23.34 9.91
CA GLN A 111 2.60 -24.51 9.91
C GLN A 111 1.80 -25.83 9.83
N ALA A 112 0.71 -25.92 10.58
CA ALA A 112 -0.13 -27.12 10.60
C ALA A 112 -0.80 -27.43 9.25
N GLU A 113 -0.97 -26.41 8.39
CA GLU A 113 -1.47 -26.59 7.02
C GLU A 113 -0.36 -27.10 6.10
N ILE A 114 0.87 -26.62 6.31
CA ILE A 114 2.06 -27.06 5.54
C ILE A 114 2.40 -28.53 5.86
N ASP A 115 2.30 -28.92 7.14
CA ASP A 115 2.59 -30.28 7.61
C ASP A 115 1.47 -31.27 7.26
N GLY A 116 0.30 -30.78 6.84
CA GLY A 116 -0.86 -31.61 6.49
C GLY A 116 -0.72 -32.30 5.13
N GLU A 117 -1.56 -33.31 4.89
CA GLU A 117 -1.62 -33.98 3.61
C GLU A 117 -2.30 -33.14 2.53
N MET A 118 -1.88 -33.30 1.28
CA MET A 118 -2.53 -32.64 0.13
C MET A 118 -4.01 -32.97 0.07
N GLY A 119 -4.86 -31.91 0.08
CA GLY A 119 -6.32 -32.03 0.07
C GLY A 119 -6.97 -32.10 1.44
N GLN A 120 -6.20 -32.11 2.52
CA GLN A 120 -6.74 -31.99 3.87
C GLN A 120 -7.33 -30.59 4.11
N SER A 121 -8.54 -30.53 4.68
CA SER A 121 -9.20 -29.25 4.94
C SER A 121 -8.73 -28.66 6.28
N HIS A 122 -8.14 -27.45 6.23
CA HIS A 122 -7.68 -26.72 7.41
C HIS A 122 -8.49 -25.43 7.63
N VAL A 123 -9.82 -25.56 7.63
CA VAL A 123 -10.74 -24.42 7.72
C VAL A 123 -10.47 -23.56 8.95
N GLY A 124 -10.18 -22.28 8.70
CA GLY A 124 -10.10 -21.25 9.73
C GLY A 124 -8.78 -21.17 10.50
N LEU A 125 -7.76 -21.99 10.21
CA LEU A 125 -6.46 -21.90 10.88
C LEU A 125 -5.80 -20.54 10.67
N GLN A 126 -5.74 -20.04 9.45
CA GLN A 126 -5.18 -18.72 9.13
C GLN A 126 -5.94 -17.60 9.87
N ALA A 127 -7.26 -17.67 9.95
CA ALA A 127 -8.06 -16.67 10.67
C ALA A 127 -7.80 -16.69 12.19
N ARG A 128 -7.55 -17.86 12.77
CA ARG A 128 -7.16 -18.00 14.19
C ARG A 128 -5.77 -17.43 14.43
N LEU A 129 -4.79 -17.76 13.57
CA LEU A 129 -3.43 -17.23 13.61
C LEU A 129 -3.45 -15.72 13.56
N MET A 130 -4.14 -15.12 12.59
CA MET A 130 -4.28 -13.67 12.46
C MET A 130 -4.94 -13.03 13.70
N SER A 131 -5.99 -13.66 14.25
CA SER A 131 -6.65 -13.14 15.43
C SER A 131 -5.75 -13.15 16.66
N GLN A 132 -4.94 -14.18 16.82
CA GLN A 132 -3.97 -14.30 17.92
C GLN A 132 -2.84 -13.29 17.77
N ALA A 133 -2.24 -13.21 16.59
CA ALA A 133 -1.13 -12.31 16.30
C ALA A 133 -1.53 -10.84 16.48
N LEU A 134 -2.66 -10.41 15.91
CA LEU A 134 -3.11 -9.03 16.00
C LEU A 134 -3.39 -8.58 17.44
N ARG A 135 -3.88 -9.47 18.31
CA ARG A 135 -4.01 -9.18 19.75
C ARG A 135 -2.67 -8.91 20.41
N LYS A 136 -1.63 -9.69 20.06
CA LYS A 136 -0.28 -9.55 20.60
C LYS A 136 0.37 -8.26 20.04
N LEU A 137 0.38 -8.10 18.72
CA LEU A 137 1.05 -7.00 18.03
C LEU A 137 0.48 -5.62 18.38
N THR A 138 -0.85 -5.48 18.54
CA THR A 138 -1.49 -4.18 18.76
C THR A 138 -0.98 -3.46 20.00
N SER A 139 -0.67 -4.20 21.07
CA SER A 139 -0.12 -3.61 22.29
C SER A 139 1.28 -3.03 22.05
N SER A 140 2.15 -3.79 21.38
CA SER A 140 3.53 -3.37 21.06
C SER A 140 3.53 -2.21 20.06
N ILE A 141 2.77 -2.31 18.97
CA ILE A 141 2.64 -1.28 17.93
C ILE A 141 2.31 0.09 18.52
N ASN A 142 1.38 0.14 19.47
CA ASN A 142 0.98 1.42 20.08
C ASN A 142 2.08 2.01 20.97
N LYS A 143 2.87 1.17 21.65
CA LYS A 143 3.99 1.62 22.51
C LYS A 143 5.18 2.11 21.70
N THR A 144 5.58 1.35 20.68
CA THR A 144 6.76 1.61 19.87
C THR A 144 6.54 2.65 18.79
N GLN A 145 5.26 3.01 18.51
CA GLN A 145 4.87 3.90 17.43
C GLN A 145 5.24 3.36 16.02
N THR A 146 5.50 2.07 15.91
CA THR A 146 5.76 1.39 14.63
C THR A 146 4.48 1.33 13.79
N THR A 147 4.56 1.67 12.53
CA THR A 147 3.47 1.50 11.57
C THR A 147 3.54 0.09 10.97
N VAL A 148 2.47 -0.69 11.06
CA VAL A 148 2.42 -2.03 10.47
C VAL A 148 1.42 -2.07 9.34
N ILE A 149 1.90 -2.41 8.14
CA ILE A 149 1.12 -2.48 6.90
C ILE A 149 0.93 -3.94 6.53
N PHE A 150 -0.32 -4.39 6.48
CA PHE A 150 -0.69 -5.67 5.93
C PHE A 150 -1.21 -5.47 4.50
N ILE A 151 -0.53 -6.05 3.54
CA ILE A 151 -1.03 -6.16 2.17
C ILE A 151 -1.98 -7.36 2.13
N ASN A 152 -3.15 -7.18 1.53
CA ASN A 152 -4.14 -8.24 1.44
C ASN A 152 -4.69 -8.36 0.02
N GLN A 153 -5.08 -9.58 -0.33
CA GLN A 153 -5.66 -9.88 -1.62
C GLN A 153 -7.17 -10.01 -1.49
N ILE A 154 -7.90 -9.52 -2.49
CA ILE A 154 -9.35 -9.71 -2.59
C ILE A 154 -9.63 -11.10 -3.13
N ARG A 155 -10.57 -11.78 -2.49
CA ARG A 155 -11.12 -13.08 -2.89
C ARG A 155 -12.62 -12.93 -3.09
N GLU A 156 -13.19 -13.74 -3.96
CA GLU A 156 -14.63 -13.80 -4.15
C GLU A 156 -15.23 -14.99 -3.39
N LYS A 157 -16.31 -14.71 -2.67
CA LYS A 157 -17.12 -15.76 -2.03
C LYS A 157 -18.10 -16.33 -3.04
N ILE A 158 -18.04 -17.62 -3.25
CA ILE A 158 -19.00 -18.35 -4.09
C ILE A 158 -20.37 -18.37 -3.42
N GLY A 159 -21.44 -18.13 -4.16
CA GLY A 159 -22.82 -18.27 -3.70
C GLY A 159 -23.40 -17.06 -2.95
N VAL A 160 -22.75 -15.91 -2.98
CA VAL A 160 -23.34 -14.67 -2.43
C VAL A 160 -24.35 -14.09 -3.42
N MET A 161 -25.64 -14.21 -3.11
CA MET A 161 -26.73 -13.70 -3.95
C MET A 161 -27.03 -12.20 -3.70
N TRP A 162 -26.66 -11.67 -2.53
CA TRP A 162 -26.92 -10.27 -2.14
C TRP A 162 -25.72 -9.67 -1.44
N GLY A 163 -25.40 -8.41 -1.75
CA GLY A 163 -24.24 -7.69 -1.23
C GLY A 163 -22.98 -7.93 -2.04
N SER A 164 -21.81 -7.46 -1.53
CA SER A 164 -20.53 -7.67 -2.21
C SER A 164 -20.02 -9.09 -1.97
N PRO A 165 -19.69 -9.86 -3.00
CA PRO A 165 -19.05 -11.17 -2.87
C PRO A 165 -17.60 -11.05 -2.43
N GLU A 166 -17.00 -9.87 -2.54
CA GLU A 166 -15.59 -9.65 -2.24
C GLU A 166 -15.28 -9.77 -0.74
N THR A 167 -14.20 -10.45 -0.44
CA THR A 167 -13.65 -10.59 0.91
C THR A 167 -12.12 -10.60 0.83
N THR A 168 -11.46 -10.32 1.97
CA THR A 168 -10.00 -10.41 2.09
C THR A 168 -9.60 -11.70 2.80
N SER A 169 -8.36 -12.17 2.59
CA SER A 169 -7.78 -13.33 3.26
C SER A 169 -7.56 -13.07 4.76
N GLY A 170 -7.32 -14.13 5.56
CA GLY A 170 -7.00 -14.01 6.98
C GLY A 170 -8.20 -13.75 7.91
N GLY A 171 -9.43 -13.89 7.42
CA GLY A 171 -10.64 -13.76 8.23
C GLY A 171 -11.05 -12.31 8.51
N ARG A 172 -11.71 -12.06 9.66
CA ARG A 172 -12.26 -10.76 10.01
C ARG A 172 -11.39 -9.92 10.95
N ALA A 173 -10.40 -10.53 11.60
CA ALA A 173 -9.64 -9.87 12.66
C ALA A 173 -8.96 -8.59 12.18
N LEU A 174 -8.27 -8.63 11.03
CA LEU A 174 -7.57 -7.48 10.49
C LEU A 174 -8.51 -6.29 10.22
N LYS A 175 -9.74 -6.55 9.74
CA LYS A 175 -10.75 -5.51 9.51
C LYS A 175 -11.13 -4.75 10.81
N PHE A 176 -11.07 -5.41 11.97
CA PHE A 176 -11.33 -4.78 13.26
C PHE A 176 -10.11 -4.05 13.80
N TYR A 177 -8.93 -4.69 13.74
CA TYR A 177 -7.69 -4.13 14.29
C TYR A 177 -7.12 -2.97 13.47
N ALA A 178 -7.22 -3.01 12.14
CA ALA A 178 -6.76 -1.93 11.28
C ALA A 178 -7.41 -0.59 11.65
N SER A 179 -6.58 0.42 11.82
CA SER A 179 -7.03 1.82 12.02
C SER A 179 -7.36 2.51 10.71
N VAL A 180 -6.66 2.14 9.65
CA VAL A 180 -6.89 2.60 8.28
C VAL A 180 -6.97 1.38 7.37
N ARG A 181 -7.90 1.42 6.42
CA ARG A 181 -8.01 0.43 5.33
C ARG A 181 -8.14 1.16 4.01
N ILE A 182 -7.30 0.78 3.07
CA ILE A 182 -7.17 1.39 1.75
C ILE A 182 -7.44 0.32 0.69
N ASP A 183 -8.54 0.48 -0.06
CA ASP A 183 -8.86 -0.35 -1.23
C ASP A 183 -8.20 0.28 -2.47
N ILE A 184 -7.33 -0.48 -3.14
CA ILE A 184 -6.57 -0.03 -4.32
C ILE A 184 -7.13 -0.73 -5.56
N ARG A 185 -7.55 0.08 -6.56
CA ARG A 185 -8.12 -0.45 -7.80
C ARG A 185 -7.52 0.23 -9.02
N ARG A 186 -7.13 -0.56 -10.02
CA ARG A 186 -6.82 -0.03 -11.35
C ARG A 186 -8.10 0.48 -12.01
N ILE A 187 -8.06 1.71 -12.54
CA ILE A 187 -9.17 2.33 -13.28
C ILE A 187 -8.97 2.12 -14.78
N GLU A 188 -7.78 2.47 -15.27
CA GLU A 188 -7.45 2.40 -16.70
C GLU A 188 -5.94 2.16 -16.90
N THR A 189 -5.58 1.74 -18.10
CA THR A 189 -4.18 1.62 -18.52
C THR A 189 -3.77 2.88 -19.28
N LEU A 190 -2.68 3.50 -18.86
CA LEU A 190 -2.10 4.68 -19.48
C LEU A 190 -1.26 4.28 -20.70
N LYS A 191 -1.40 5.02 -21.80
CA LYS A 191 -0.72 4.74 -23.06
C LYS A 191 -0.13 6.00 -23.68
N ILE A 192 1.00 5.84 -24.37
CA ILE A 192 1.55 6.82 -25.30
C ILE A 192 1.57 6.15 -26.69
N GLY A 193 0.69 6.59 -27.58
CA GLY A 193 0.46 5.87 -28.84
C GLY A 193 -0.08 4.47 -28.60
N ALA A 194 0.64 3.44 -29.03
CA ALA A 194 0.30 2.02 -28.81
C ALA A 194 0.98 1.42 -27.55
N GLU A 195 1.94 2.10 -26.96
CA GLU A 195 2.72 1.60 -25.82
C GLU A 195 2.00 1.84 -24.50
N MET A 196 1.90 0.79 -23.66
CA MET A 196 1.38 0.88 -22.31
C MET A 196 2.51 1.34 -21.38
N ILE A 197 2.31 2.48 -20.72
CA ILE A 197 3.33 3.13 -19.87
C ILE A 197 3.03 3.07 -18.39
N GLY A 198 1.82 2.70 -18.00
CA GLY A 198 1.41 2.66 -16.61
C GLY A 198 -0.07 2.42 -16.44
N ASN A 199 -0.54 2.56 -15.22
CA ASN A 199 -1.94 2.45 -14.85
C ASN A 199 -2.40 3.65 -14.03
N ARG A 200 -3.60 4.15 -14.29
CA ARG A 200 -4.31 5.02 -13.37
C ARG A 200 -5.01 4.17 -12.32
N VAL A 201 -4.81 4.56 -11.07
CA VAL A 201 -5.22 3.81 -9.90
C VAL A 201 -6.08 4.69 -9.00
N ARG A 202 -7.09 4.08 -8.38
CA ARG A 202 -7.90 4.70 -7.33
C ARG A 202 -7.59 4.03 -5.99
N ALA A 203 -7.28 4.84 -4.99
CA ALA A 203 -7.26 4.46 -3.59
C ALA A 203 -8.53 4.98 -2.90
N LYS A 204 -9.29 4.09 -2.28
CA LYS A 204 -10.46 4.43 -1.47
C LYS A 204 -10.17 4.13 -0.01
N ILE A 205 -10.33 5.13 0.85
CA ILE A 205 -10.16 4.98 2.29
C ILE A 205 -11.45 4.40 2.88
N VAL A 206 -11.55 3.08 2.91
CA VAL A 206 -12.79 2.38 3.33
C VAL A 206 -12.98 2.34 4.84
N LYS A 207 -11.92 2.58 5.62
CA LYS A 207 -11.93 2.75 7.06
C LYS A 207 -10.86 3.73 7.48
N ASN A 208 -11.20 4.65 8.38
CA ASN A 208 -10.26 5.59 8.95
C ASN A 208 -10.67 5.93 10.39
N LYS A 209 -9.78 5.67 11.35
CA LYS A 209 -9.98 6.02 12.77
C LYS A 209 -9.30 7.33 13.17
N VAL A 210 -8.54 7.95 12.26
CA VAL A 210 -7.76 9.18 12.54
C VAL A 210 -8.27 10.40 11.80
N ALA A 211 -9.19 10.22 10.82
CA ALA A 211 -9.86 11.27 10.07
C ALA A 211 -11.18 10.74 9.48
N PRO A 212 -12.05 11.58 8.87
CA PRO A 212 -13.25 11.11 8.19
C PRO A 212 -12.94 10.10 7.07
N PRO A 213 -13.61 8.93 7.04
CA PRO A 213 -13.40 7.90 6.04
C PRO A 213 -14.09 8.22 4.70
N PHE A 214 -13.95 7.28 3.75
CA PHE A 214 -14.60 7.24 2.44
C PHE A 214 -14.12 8.25 1.41
N LYS A 215 -13.04 8.99 1.71
CA LYS A 215 -12.35 9.78 0.70
C LYS A 215 -11.67 8.87 -0.32
N GLU A 216 -11.57 9.36 -1.54
CA GLU A 216 -10.91 8.70 -2.66
C GLU A 216 -9.76 9.56 -3.17
N ALA A 217 -8.69 8.91 -3.63
CA ALA A 217 -7.56 9.51 -4.30
C ALA A 217 -7.34 8.79 -5.63
N GLN A 218 -6.94 9.53 -6.65
CA GLN A 218 -6.49 8.95 -7.91
C GLN A 218 -5.05 9.36 -8.17
N PHE A 219 -4.27 8.45 -8.72
CA PHE A 219 -2.86 8.67 -9.04
C PHE A 219 -2.43 7.69 -10.13
N ASP A 220 -1.30 8.00 -10.77
CA ASP A 220 -0.73 7.17 -11.82
C ASP A 220 0.44 6.37 -11.28
N ILE A 221 0.46 5.06 -11.55
CA ILE A 221 1.61 4.17 -11.34
C ILE A 221 2.24 3.93 -12.71
N MET A 222 3.46 4.41 -12.89
CA MET A 222 4.25 4.24 -14.11
C MET A 222 5.04 2.94 -14.03
N PHE A 223 5.06 2.17 -15.10
CA PHE A 223 5.81 0.91 -15.12
C PHE A 223 7.31 1.15 -14.90
N GLY A 224 7.90 0.37 -14.01
CA GLY A 224 9.31 0.49 -13.63
C GLY A 224 9.70 1.75 -12.83
N GLN A 225 8.76 2.68 -12.56
CA GLN A 225 9.03 3.96 -11.89
C GLN A 225 8.14 4.21 -10.66
N GLY A 226 7.04 3.47 -10.53
CA GLY A 226 6.10 3.61 -9.43
C GLY A 226 5.18 4.83 -9.56
N ILE A 227 4.79 5.40 -8.42
CA ILE A 227 3.83 6.51 -8.35
C ILE A 227 4.42 7.77 -8.99
N SER A 228 3.68 8.35 -9.93
CA SER A 228 4.04 9.62 -10.55
C SER A 228 3.78 10.78 -9.59
N ARG A 229 4.85 11.30 -8.98
CA ARG A 229 4.77 12.41 -8.02
C ARG A 229 4.25 13.68 -8.71
N GLU A 230 4.81 14.04 -9.86
CA GLU A 230 4.41 15.22 -10.64
C GLU A 230 2.97 15.08 -11.16
N GLY A 231 2.56 13.84 -11.52
CA GLY A 231 1.19 13.54 -11.90
C GLY A 231 0.20 13.78 -10.75
N SER A 232 0.56 13.35 -9.55
CA SER A 232 -0.24 13.59 -8.33
C SER A 232 -0.31 15.07 -7.98
N LEU A 233 0.81 15.82 -8.11
CA LEU A 233 0.83 17.27 -7.90
C LEU A 233 -0.08 18.02 -8.89
N LEU A 234 -0.05 17.65 -10.17
CA LEU A 234 -0.90 18.26 -11.19
C LEU A 234 -2.38 18.00 -10.91
N ASP A 235 -2.74 16.74 -10.61
CA ASP A 235 -4.12 16.36 -10.37
C ASP A 235 -4.67 17.10 -9.13
N VAL A 236 -3.94 17.07 -8.01
CA VAL A 236 -4.30 17.80 -6.79
C VAL A 236 -4.32 19.31 -7.02
N GLY A 237 -3.36 19.85 -7.75
CA GLY A 237 -3.30 21.27 -8.10
C GLY A 237 -4.52 21.74 -8.90
N VAL A 238 -5.01 20.92 -9.83
CA VAL A 238 -6.23 21.19 -10.59
C VAL A 238 -7.46 21.10 -9.71
N ASP A 239 -7.58 20.04 -8.88
CA ASP A 239 -8.72 19.81 -8.00
C ASP A 239 -8.89 20.94 -6.96
N HIS A 240 -7.78 21.54 -6.52
CA HIS A 240 -7.76 22.66 -5.58
C HIS A 240 -7.76 24.05 -6.25
N GLY A 241 -7.84 24.12 -7.59
CA GLY A 241 -7.85 25.38 -8.33
C GLY A 241 -6.51 26.14 -8.35
N ILE A 242 -5.42 25.49 -7.90
CA ILE A 242 -4.05 26.06 -7.92
C ILE A 242 -3.49 26.02 -9.34
N VAL A 243 -3.72 24.91 -10.05
CA VAL A 243 -3.38 24.74 -11.45
C VAL A 243 -4.65 24.86 -12.30
N ARG A 244 -4.65 25.81 -13.24
CA ARG A 244 -5.74 25.96 -14.20
C ARG A 244 -5.55 25.00 -15.37
N LYS A 245 -6.59 24.18 -15.65
CA LYS A 245 -6.65 23.33 -16.84
C LYS A 245 -7.65 23.93 -17.81
N ALA A 246 -7.18 24.29 -19.01
CA ALA A 246 -7.99 24.79 -20.10
C ALA A 246 -7.77 23.91 -21.36
N GLY A 247 -8.73 23.05 -21.67
CA GLY A 247 -8.55 22.02 -22.68
C GLY A 247 -7.38 21.09 -22.32
N ALA A 248 -6.37 21.05 -23.19
CA ALA A 248 -5.16 20.27 -22.96
C ALA A 248 -4.04 21.05 -22.21
N TRP A 249 -4.22 22.33 -21.94
CA TRP A 249 -3.20 23.19 -21.34
C TRP A 249 -3.32 23.24 -19.81
N PHE A 250 -2.16 23.14 -19.15
CA PHE A 250 -1.99 23.33 -17.71
C PHE A 250 -1.22 24.62 -17.44
N THR A 251 -1.72 25.46 -16.54
CA THR A 251 -1.12 26.76 -16.20
C THR A 251 -1.12 26.94 -14.68
N TYR A 252 0.01 27.36 -14.13
CA TYR A 252 0.17 27.76 -12.74
C TYR A 252 0.54 29.25 -12.70
N ASP A 253 -0.28 30.08 -12.10
CA ASP A 253 -0.25 31.54 -12.22
C ASP A 253 -0.21 31.96 -13.71
N GLU A 254 0.86 32.62 -14.16
CA GLU A 254 1.07 33.01 -15.55
C GLU A 254 1.98 32.04 -16.33
N ILE A 255 2.46 30.96 -15.67
CA ILE A 255 3.41 30.02 -16.27
C ILE A 255 2.64 28.87 -16.93
N GLN A 256 2.85 28.70 -18.22
CA GLN A 256 2.35 27.50 -18.92
C GLN A 256 3.24 26.31 -18.61
N LEU A 257 2.67 25.31 -17.88
CA LEU A 257 3.39 24.08 -17.53
C LEU A 257 3.53 23.14 -18.73
N GLY A 258 2.56 23.16 -19.66
CA GLY A 258 2.63 22.37 -20.89
C GLY A 258 1.27 22.01 -21.49
N GLN A 259 1.31 21.54 -22.73
CA GLN A 259 0.16 20.95 -23.40
C GLN A 259 0.15 19.43 -23.15
N GLY A 260 -0.89 18.95 -22.50
CA GLY A 260 -1.04 17.57 -22.06
C GLY A 260 -0.32 17.26 -20.75
N LYS A 261 -0.80 16.22 -20.07
CA LYS A 261 -0.31 15.85 -18.73
C LYS A 261 1.17 15.47 -18.72
N GLU A 262 1.62 14.73 -19.73
CA GLU A 262 3.03 14.26 -19.78
C GLU A 262 4.03 15.42 -19.99
N ASN A 263 3.72 16.40 -20.81
CA ASN A 263 4.58 17.58 -20.97
C ASN A 263 4.62 18.41 -19.69
N SER A 264 3.49 18.56 -19.01
CA SER A 264 3.42 19.29 -17.74
C SER A 264 4.17 18.57 -16.62
N LYS A 265 4.11 17.24 -16.56
CA LYS A 265 4.94 16.42 -15.63
C LYS A 265 6.43 16.61 -15.88
N ARG A 266 6.84 16.61 -17.16
CA ARG A 266 8.24 16.86 -17.54
C ARG A 266 8.69 18.26 -17.11
N PHE A 267 7.87 19.29 -17.38
CA PHE A 267 8.16 20.66 -16.95
C PHE A 267 8.35 20.74 -15.42
N LEU A 268 7.47 20.14 -14.64
CA LEU A 268 7.59 20.10 -13.17
C LEU A 268 8.86 19.41 -12.69
N ARG A 269 9.28 18.33 -13.37
CA ARG A 269 10.51 17.60 -13.04
C ARG A 269 11.78 18.41 -13.33
N GLU A 270 11.76 19.16 -14.42
CA GLU A 270 12.90 20.00 -14.86
C GLU A 270 13.01 21.33 -14.09
N ASN A 271 11.93 21.76 -13.43
CA ASN A 271 11.84 23.04 -12.72
C ASN A 271 11.41 22.86 -11.24
N ALA A 272 11.82 21.77 -10.60
CA ALA A 272 11.49 21.46 -9.21
C ALA A 272 12.28 22.30 -8.19
#